data_28504c61a0e59d5b7fdf2ce7a29c1290
#
_entry.id   28504c61a0e59d5b7fdf2ce7a29c1290
#
_cell.length_a   1.000
_cell.length_b   1.000
_cell.length_c   1.000
_cell.angle_alpha   90.00
_cell.angle_beta   90.00
_cell.angle_gamma   90.00
#
_symmetry.space_group_name_H-M   'P 1'
#
loop_
_entity.id
_entity.type
_entity.pdbx_description
1 polymer ?
#
loop_
_entity_poly.entity_id
_entity_poly.type
_entity_poly.pdbx_seq_one_letter_code
_entity_poly.pdbx_strand_id
1 'polypeptide(L)'
;MNLDELKAFLDFKAEQFETPDFIAFDPISIPHQYQLREDIEIMALLVATIAWGNRKSIIKSGHSLINLLGDCPYDYLMSNDHNQPLPFVHRTFNGEDLAFFLKGLKHIYSESTLEKTFAKHDVKNGLINFRDKMLGTQNGHRTKKHLSNPNANSACKRLNMFLRWMV
;
A
#
# COMPACT_ATOMS: atom_id res chain seq x y z
N MET A 1 3.33 -34.24 11.97
CA MET A 1 2.01 -33.69 11.60
C MET A 1 1.70 -34.23 10.21
N ASN A 2 0.65 -34.99 10.06
CA ASN A 2 0.16 -35.48 8.76
C ASN A 2 -0.68 -34.38 8.07
N LEU A 3 -1.16 -34.65 6.83
CA LEU A 3 -1.92 -33.65 6.06
C LEU A 3 -3.25 -33.28 6.72
N ASP A 4 -3.92 -34.22 7.36
CA ASP A 4 -5.21 -33.96 8.02
C ASP A 4 -5.02 -33.12 9.29
N GLU A 5 -4.00 -33.41 10.08
CA GLU A 5 -3.62 -32.61 11.25
C GLU A 5 -3.20 -31.19 10.84
N LEU A 6 -2.46 -31.06 9.74
CA LEU A 6 -2.05 -29.75 9.19
C LEU A 6 -3.29 -28.95 8.73
N LYS A 7 -4.20 -29.60 8.00
CA LYS A 7 -5.43 -28.98 7.54
C LYS A 7 -6.26 -28.49 8.72
N ALA A 8 -6.53 -29.36 9.70
CA ALA A 8 -7.31 -29.01 10.89
C ALA A 8 -6.68 -27.84 11.68
N PHE A 9 -5.34 -27.83 11.79
CA PHE A 9 -4.62 -26.72 12.42
C PHE A 9 -4.79 -25.40 11.65
N LEU A 10 -4.68 -25.44 10.31
CA LEU A 10 -4.83 -24.24 9.47
C LEU A 10 -6.26 -23.74 9.48
N ASP A 11 -7.26 -24.64 9.40
CA ASP A 11 -8.68 -24.27 9.49
C ASP A 11 -8.98 -23.60 10.84
N PHE A 12 -8.51 -24.17 11.95
CA PHE A 12 -8.64 -23.55 13.27
C PHE A 12 -7.98 -22.16 13.34
N LYS A 13 -6.81 -21.98 12.70
CA LYS A 13 -6.15 -20.66 12.64
C LYS A 13 -6.89 -19.67 11.75
N ALA A 14 -7.47 -20.13 10.64
CA ALA A 14 -8.32 -19.28 9.80
C ALA A 14 -9.52 -18.77 10.59
N GLU A 15 -10.28 -19.66 11.23
CA GLU A 15 -11.41 -19.29 12.09
C GLU A 15 -11.02 -18.29 13.20
N GLN A 16 -9.83 -18.45 13.78
CA GLN A 16 -9.32 -17.55 14.83
C GLN A 16 -9.01 -16.14 14.34
N PHE A 17 -8.53 -15.99 13.10
CA PHE A 17 -7.98 -14.73 12.58
C PHE A 17 -8.86 -14.08 11.49
N GLU A 18 -9.73 -14.83 10.81
CA GLU A 18 -10.67 -14.30 9.83
C GLU A 18 -11.92 -13.75 10.51
N THR A 19 -11.74 -12.83 11.45
CA THR A 19 -12.81 -12.20 12.22
C THR A 19 -12.70 -10.67 12.11
N PRO A 20 -13.84 -9.94 12.21
CA PRO A 20 -13.81 -8.47 12.23
C PRO A 20 -12.93 -7.88 13.33
N ASP A 21 -12.79 -8.56 14.47
CA ASP A 21 -11.94 -8.13 15.58
C ASP A 21 -10.46 -8.05 15.20
N PHE A 22 -10.03 -8.84 14.22
CA PHE A 22 -8.66 -8.79 13.71
C PHE A 22 -8.33 -7.42 13.10
N ILE A 23 -9.29 -6.78 12.44
CA ILE A 23 -9.12 -5.49 11.74
C ILE A 23 -8.61 -4.42 12.70
N ALA A 24 -9.16 -4.34 13.91
CA ALA A 24 -8.81 -3.30 14.89
C ALA A 24 -7.32 -3.27 15.27
N PHE A 25 -6.65 -4.43 15.18
CA PHE A 25 -5.26 -4.60 15.58
C PHE A 25 -4.31 -4.79 14.40
N ASP A 26 -4.79 -4.67 13.17
CA ASP A 26 -3.99 -4.81 11.95
C ASP A 26 -3.84 -3.48 11.20
N PRO A 27 -2.76 -3.25 10.46
CA PRO A 27 -2.59 -2.04 9.64
C PRO A 27 -3.73 -1.77 8.65
N ILE A 28 -4.52 -2.79 8.26
CA ILE A 28 -5.72 -2.63 7.43
C ILE A 28 -6.77 -1.72 8.11
N SER A 29 -6.73 -1.57 9.44
CA SER A 29 -7.61 -0.64 10.17
C SER A 29 -7.48 0.81 9.70
N ILE A 30 -6.38 1.19 9.07
CA ILE A 30 -6.15 2.55 8.57
C ILE A 30 -7.03 2.84 7.34
N PRO A 31 -6.98 2.08 6.24
CA PRO A 31 -7.88 2.32 5.11
C PRO A 31 -9.37 2.10 5.45
N HIS A 32 -9.70 1.27 6.43
CA HIS A 32 -11.08 1.09 6.90
C HIS A 32 -11.71 2.34 7.54
N GLN A 33 -10.95 3.40 7.79
CA GLN A 33 -11.50 4.66 8.32
C GLN A 33 -12.11 5.55 7.22
N TYR A 34 -11.91 5.20 5.95
CA TYR A 34 -12.37 5.98 4.81
C TYR A 34 -13.58 5.34 4.13
N GLN A 35 -14.34 6.16 3.40
CA GLN A 35 -15.56 5.74 2.68
C GLN A 35 -15.37 5.84 1.17
N LEU A 36 -14.66 6.88 0.70
CA LEU A 36 -14.39 7.06 -0.71
C LEU A 36 -13.36 6.03 -1.16
N ARG A 37 -13.62 5.39 -2.29
CA ARG A 37 -12.78 4.35 -2.84
C ARG A 37 -11.34 4.80 -3.04
N GLU A 38 -11.14 5.98 -3.63
CA GLU A 38 -9.83 6.53 -3.92
C GLU A 38 -9.04 6.81 -2.63
N ASP A 39 -9.70 7.24 -1.57
CA ASP A 39 -9.08 7.45 -0.26
C ASP A 39 -8.63 6.11 0.35
N ILE A 40 -9.50 5.09 0.27
CA ILE A 40 -9.19 3.73 0.71
C ILE A 40 -7.97 3.19 -0.06
N GLU A 41 -7.97 3.30 -1.39
CA GLU A 41 -6.88 2.83 -2.26
C GLU A 41 -5.55 3.51 -1.94
N ILE A 42 -5.54 4.84 -1.77
CA ILE A 42 -4.34 5.63 -1.46
C ILE A 42 -3.78 5.22 -0.10
N MET A 43 -4.62 5.22 0.93
CA MET A 43 -4.19 4.91 2.28
C MET A 43 -3.74 3.45 2.42
N ALA A 44 -4.47 2.51 1.80
CA ALA A 44 -4.09 1.11 1.80
C ALA A 44 -2.74 0.88 1.11
N LEU A 45 -2.49 1.51 -0.04
CA LEU A 45 -1.21 1.39 -0.75
C LEU A 45 -0.05 1.96 0.07
N LEU A 46 -0.22 3.14 0.66
CA LEU A 46 0.82 3.77 1.48
C LEU A 46 1.12 2.94 2.72
N VAL A 47 0.08 2.48 3.44
CA VAL A 47 0.24 1.66 4.64
C VAL A 47 0.84 0.29 4.29
N ALA A 48 0.40 -0.37 3.22
CA ALA A 48 1.01 -1.61 2.75
C ALA A 48 2.49 -1.40 2.37
N THR A 49 2.82 -0.27 1.75
CA THR A 49 4.20 0.06 1.37
C THR A 49 5.13 0.17 2.58
N ILE A 50 4.66 0.69 3.70
CA ILE A 50 5.45 0.80 4.94
C ILE A 50 5.28 -0.40 5.88
N ALA A 51 4.50 -1.41 5.51
CA ALA A 51 4.18 -2.56 6.37
C ALA A 51 5.36 -3.54 6.49
N TRP A 52 6.43 -3.11 7.16
CA TRP A 52 7.53 -3.98 7.60
C TRP A 52 8.02 -3.59 9.00
N GLY A 53 8.30 -4.60 9.81
CA GLY A 53 8.74 -4.43 11.20
C GLY A 53 7.63 -4.69 12.20
N ASN A 54 7.61 -3.93 13.29
CA ASN A 54 6.66 -4.10 14.38
C ASN A 54 5.27 -3.53 14.01
N ARG A 55 4.21 -4.32 14.20
CA ARG A 55 2.83 -3.96 13.87
C ARG A 55 2.38 -2.64 14.53
N LYS A 56 2.67 -2.46 15.82
CA LYS A 56 2.32 -1.22 16.54
C LYS A 56 2.98 0.02 15.92
N SER A 57 4.22 -0.12 15.47
CA SER A 57 4.94 0.97 14.79
C SER A 57 4.34 1.28 13.42
N ILE A 58 3.89 0.26 12.69
CA ILE A 58 3.23 0.44 11.38
C ILE A 58 1.90 1.18 11.56
N ILE A 59 1.06 0.75 12.52
CA ILE A 59 -0.22 1.42 12.84
C ILE A 59 0.02 2.87 13.27
N LYS A 60 1.01 3.13 14.15
CA LYS A 60 1.37 4.49 14.53
C LYS A 60 1.76 5.35 13.32
N SER A 61 2.54 4.81 12.39
CA SER A 61 2.90 5.53 11.16
C SER A 61 1.70 5.69 10.21
N GLY A 62 0.76 4.74 10.19
CA GLY A 62 -0.51 4.89 9.49
C GLY A 62 -1.32 6.07 10.01
N HIS A 63 -1.43 6.25 11.34
CA HIS A 63 -2.06 7.44 11.93
C HIS A 63 -1.30 8.73 11.60
N SER A 64 0.02 8.68 11.48
CA SER A 64 0.78 9.85 11.02
C SER A 64 0.46 10.20 9.57
N LEU A 65 0.18 9.22 8.70
CA LEU A 65 -0.31 9.47 7.33
C LEU A 65 -1.71 10.09 7.34
N ILE A 66 -2.62 9.61 8.20
CA ILE A 66 -3.95 10.24 8.37
C ILE A 66 -3.79 11.72 8.75
N ASN A 67 -2.96 12.03 9.74
CA ASN A 67 -2.74 13.41 10.18
C ASN A 67 -2.13 14.30 9.09
N LEU A 68 -1.36 13.74 8.16
CA LEU A 68 -0.74 14.48 7.06
C LEU A 68 -1.67 14.69 5.86
N LEU A 69 -2.45 13.67 5.51
CA LEU A 69 -3.30 13.68 4.31
C LEU A 69 -4.74 14.07 4.61
N GLY A 70 -5.15 14.04 5.88
CA GLY A 70 -6.49 14.42 6.35
C GLY A 70 -7.56 13.37 6.05
N ASP A 71 -8.81 13.84 6.12
CA ASP A 71 -9.99 12.99 5.94
C ASP A 71 -10.31 12.70 4.46
N CYS A 72 -9.68 13.43 3.53
CA CYS A 72 -9.86 13.31 2.09
C CYS A 72 -8.50 13.17 1.38
N PRO A 73 -7.79 12.04 1.52
CA PRO A 73 -6.48 11.80 0.91
C PRO A 73 -6.45 12.02 -0.61
N TYR A 74 -7.53 11.70 -1.31
CA TYR A 74 -7.62 11.93 -2.75
C TYR A 74 -7.63 13.42 -3.12
N ASP A 75 -8.42 14.22 -2.41
CA ASP A 75 -8.45 15.67 -2.62
C ASP A 75 -7.10 16.30 -2.29
N TYR A 76 -6.47 15.87 -1.18
CA TYR A 76 -5.11 16.27 -0.83
C TYR A 76 -4.12 15.91 -1.94
N LEU A 77 -4.20 14.69 -2.46
CA LEU A 77 -3.35 14.19 -3.54
C LEU A 77 -3.48 15.06 -4.80
N MET A 78 -4.70 15.34 -5.22
CA MET A 78 -4.96 16.05 -6.48
C MET A 78 -4.68 17.57 -6.39
N SER A 79 -4.85 18.15 -5.20
CA SER A 79 -4.68 19.61 -4.99
C SER A 79 -3.25 20.06 -4.78
N ASN A 80 -2.30 19.15 -4.48
CA ASN A 80 -0.91 19.47 -4.17
C ASN A 80 0.06 18.96 -5.23
N ASP A 81 1.21 19.62 -5.39
CA ASP A 81 2.22 19.23 -6.40
C ASP A 81 3.20 18.16 -5.93
N HIS A 82 3.28 17.92 -4.61
CA HIS A 82 4.16 16.93 -3.99
C HIS A 82 5.65 17.09 -4.36
N ASN A 83 6.12 18.32 -4.59
CA ASN A 83 7.50 18.60 -4.97
C ASN A 83 8.46 18.71 -3.78
N GLN A 84 7.93 18.81 -2.57
CA GLN A 84 8.71 18.93 -1.34
C GLN A 84 8.55 17.71 -0.44
N PRO A 85 9.60 17.32 0.29
CA PRO A 85 9.51 16.29 1.30
C PRO A 85 8.48 16.64 2.38
N LEU A 86 7.71 15.64 2.81
CA LEU A 86 6.73 15.77 3.89
C LEU A 86 7.35 15.39 5.24
N PRO A 87 6.84 15.87 6.37
CA PRO A 87 7.35 15.54 7.71
C PRO A 87 6.94 14.11 8.12
N PHE A 88 7.45 13.11 7.42
CA PHE A 88 7.13 11.70 7.62
C PHE A 88 8.38 10.83 7.64
N VAL A 89 8.44 9.91 8.60
CA VAL A 89 9.50 8.91 8.67
C VAL A 89 8.93 7.59 9.22
N HIS A 90 9.14 6.51 8.47
CA HIS A 90 8.98 5.15 8.94
C HIS A 90 10.21 4.32 8.56
N ARG A 91 11.13 4.12 9.51
CA ARG A 91 12.39 3.40 9.28
C ARG A 91 13.19 4.03 8.12
N THR A 92 13.36 3.33 7.00
CA THR A 92 14.09 3.83 5.83
C THR A 92 13.21 4.56 4.82
N PHE A 93 11.90 4.58 5.01
CA PHE A 93 10.95 5.35 4.21
C PHE A 93 10.76 6.72 4.88
N ASN A 94 11.05 7.79 4.17
CA ASN A 94 11.00 9.15 4.69
C ASN A 94 10.11 10.07 3.84
N GLY A 95 10.10 11.38 4.15
CA GLY A 95 9.27 12.37 3.47
C GLY A 95 9.55 12.53 1.98
N GLU A 96 10.77 12.30 1.50
CA GLU A 96 11.08 12.27 0.07
C GLU A 96 10.42 11.06 -0.61
N ASP A 97 10.47 9.90 0.06
CA ASP A 97 9.83 8.68 -0.44
C ASP A 97 8.30 8.85 -0.49
N LEU A 98 7.70 9.51 0.53
CA LEU A 98 6.27 9.81 0.55
C LEU A 98 5.89 10.77 -0.59
N ALA A 99 6.61 11.87 -0.77
CA ALA A 99 6.38 12.82 -1.86
C ALA A 99 6.46 12.14 -3.25
N PHE A 100 7.43 11.25 -3.43
CA PHE A 100 7.55 10.44 -4.65
C PHE A 100 6.31 9.56 -4.86
N PHE A 101 5.83 8.86 -3.83
CA PHE A 101 4.64 8.03 -3.94
C PHE A 101 3.39 8.86 -4.27
N LEU A 102 3.20 10.00 -3.61
CA LEU A 102 2.07 10.89 -3.88
C LEU A 102 2.14 11.44 -5.32
N LYS A 103 3.30 11.86 -5.79
CA LYS A 103 3.47 12.34 -7.18
C LYS A 103 3.16 11.25 -8.21
N GLY A 104 3.63 10.03 -7.97
CA GLY A 104 3.33 8.88 -8.83
C GLY A 104 1.84 8.51 -8.83
N LEU A 105 1.19 8.52 -7.66
CA LEU A 105 -0.25 8.30 -7.53
C LEU A 105 -1.06 9.39 -8.23
N LYS A 106 -0.71 10.66 -8.03
CA LYS A 106 -1.35 11.79 -8.74
C LYS A 106 -1.29 11.61 -10.26
N HIS A 107 -0.13 11.20 -10.79
CA HIS A 107 0.01 10.90 -12.22
C HIS A 107 -0.92 9.75 -12.65
N ILE A 108 -0.99 8.65 -11.88
CA ILE A 108 -1.88 7.53 -12.18
C ILE A 108 -3.34 7.97 -12.21
N TYR A 109 -3.80 8.71 -11.20
CA TYR A 109 -5.19 9.17 -11.11
C TYR A 109 -5.54 10.24 -12.12
N SER A 110 -4.57 11.04 -12.61
CA SER A 110 -4.82 11.99 -13.69
C SER A 110 -5.06 11.34 -15.05
N GLU A 111 -4.58 10.10 -15.26
CA GLU A 111 -4.74 9.36 -16.52
C GLU A 111 -5.79 8.26 -16.45
N SER A 112 -6.01 7.69 -15.25
CA SER A 112 -6.78 6.45 -15.09
C SER A 112 -7.19 6.26 -13.62
N THR A 113 -7.44 5.03 -13.21
CA THR A 113 -7.64 4.61 -11.81
C THR A 113 -6.54 3.66 -11.38
N LEU A 114 -6.36 3.52 -10.06
CA LEU A 114 -5.40 2.56 -9.52
C LEU A 114 -5.81 1.12 -9.87
N GLU A 115 -7.11 0.79 -9.80
CA GLU A 115 -7.63 -0.50 -10.25
C GLU A 115 -7.25 -0.80 -11.69
N LYS A 116 -7.54 0.09 -12.65
CA LYS A 116 -7.20 -0.11 -14.06
C LYS A 116 -5.70 -0.24 -14.29
N THR A 117 -4.89 0.36 -13.43
CA THR A 117 -3.43 0.24 -13.49
C THR A 117 -2.99 -1.18 -13.15
N PHE A 118 -3.63 -1.83 -12.17
CA PHE A 118 -3.37 -3.23 -11.81
C PHE A 118 -4.11 -4.24 -12.69
N ALA A 119 -5.26 -3.88 -13.27
CA ALA A 119 -6.09 -4.75 -14.10
C ALA A 119 -5.44 -4.99 -15.48
N LYS A 120 -4.42 -5.83 -15.51
CA LYS A 120 -3.74 -6.33 -16.70
C LYS A 120 -4.04 -7.81 -16.91
N HIS A 121 -3.42 -8.39 -17.91
CA HIS A 121 -3.65 -9.79 -18.32
C HIS A 121 -3.47 -10.78 -17.15
N ASP A 122 -2.55 -10.50 -16.27
CA ASP A 122 -2.30 -11.23 -15.02
C ASP A 122 -1.75 -10.30 -13.93
N VAL A 123 -1.70 -10.80 -12.70
CA VAL A 123 -1.22 -10.04 -11.53
C VAL A 123 0.21 -9.55 -11.72
N LYS A 124 1.10 -10.35 -12.30
CA LYS A 124 2.50 -9.97 -12.52
C LYS A 124 2.60 -8.77 -13.46
N ASN A 125 1.87 -8.79 -14.57
CA ASN A 125 1.82 -7.69 -15.52
C ASN A 125 1.18 -6.43 -14.91
N GLY A 126 0.17 -6.58 -14.04
CA GLY A 126 -0.40 -5.48 -13.26
C GLY A 126 0.64 -4.81 -12.34
N LEU A 127 1.41 -5.61 -11.61
CA LEU A 127 2.48 -5.13 -10.74
C LEU A 127 3.60 -4.42 -11.51
N ILE A 128 3.97 -4.94 -12.69
CA ILE A 128 4.96 -4.31 -13.59
C ILE A 128 4.43 -2.96 -14.06
N ASN A 129 3.22 -2.92 -14.60
CA ASN A 129 2.61 -1.70 -15.11
C ASN A 129 2.48 -0.61 -14.02
N PHE A 130 2.03 -0.98 -12.81
CA PHE A 130 2.00 -0.06 -11.67
C PHE A 130 3.41 0.50 -11.37
N ARG A 131 4.40 -0.39 -11.28
CA ARG A 131 5.78 0.01 -11.00
C ARG A 131 6.32 0.97 -12.06
N ASP A 132 6.08 0.69 -13.34
CA ASP A 132 6.58 1.49 -14.46
C ASP A 132 5.92 2.87 -14.48
N LYS A 133 4.62 2.97 -14.23
CA LYS A 133 3.91 4.25 -14.08
C LYS A 133 4.46 5.07 -12.90
N MET A 134 4.68 4.45 -11.75
CA MET A 134 5.26 5.11 -10.58
C MET A 134 6.68 5.64 -10.85
N LEU A 135 7.51 4.89 -11.57
CA LEU A 135 8.89 5.27 -11.91
C LEU A 135 8.97 6.28 -13.05
N GLY A 136 8.02 6.24 -13.99
CA GLY A 136 7.98 7.14 -15.16
C GLY A 136 7.96 8.62 -14.77
N THR A 137 7.44 8.94 -13.59
CA THR A 137 7.41 10.32 -13.09
C THR A 137 8.77 10.83 -12.60
N GLN A 138 9.67 9.94 -12.16
CA GLN A 138 10.99 10.32 -11.60
C GLN A 138 12.00 9.15 -11.75
N ASN A 139 12.54 8.98 -12.93
CA ASN A 139 13.49 7.91 -13.19
C ASN A 139 14.78 8.10 -12.37
N GLY A 140 15.27 7.03 -11.75
CA GLY A 140 16.51 7.04 -10.96
C GLY A 140 16.37 7.42 -9.48
N HIS A 141 15.19 7.77 -8.99
CA HIS A 141 15.00 8.18 -7.60
C HIS A 141 15.30 7.05 -6.59
N ARG A 142 15.83 7.43 -5.40
CA ARG A 142 16.16 6.50 -4.31
C ARG A 142 14.99 5.63 -3.84
N THR A 143 13.76 6.12 -3.98
CA THR A 143 12.50 5.45 -3.59
C THR A 143 12.23 4.17 -4.38
N LYS A 144 12.93 3.97 -5.49
CA LYS A 144 12.89 2.74 -6.29
C LYS A 144 13.05 1.45 -5.46
N LYS A 145 13.78 1.51 -4.33
CA LYS A 145 13.94 0.41 -3.37
C LYS A 145 12.63 0.01 -2.67
N HIS A 146 11.65 0.91 -2.56
CA HIS A 146 10.36 0.67 -1.93
C HIS A 146 9.30 0.13 -2.90
N LEU A 147 9.56 0.21 -4.22
CA LEU A 147 8.74 -0.37 -5.27
C LEU A 147 9.30 -1.74 -5.66
N SER A 148 8.64 -2.79 -5.23
CA SER A 148 9.02 -4.18 -5.55
C SER A 148 9.10 -4.40 -7.07
N ASN A 149 10.07 -5.19 -7.52
CA ASN A 149 10.30 -5.45 -8.95
C ASN A 149 10.01 -6.92 -9.28
N PRO A 150 8.87 -7.25 -9.90
CA PRO A 150 8.55 -8.62 -10.31
C PRO A 150 9.57 -9.22 -11.28
N ASN A 151 10.20 -8.36 -12.14
CA ASN A 151 11.19 -8.80 -13.11
C ASN A 151 12.55 -9.13 -12.47
N ALA A 152 12.78 -8.74 -11.20
CA ALA A 152 13.96 -9.10 -10.42
C ALA A 152 13.65 -10.21 -9.39
N ASN A 153 12.76 -11.14 -9.71
CA ASN A 153 12.36 -12.28 -8.87
C ASN A 153 11.80 -11.87 -7.48
N SER A 154 11.25 -10.66 -7.35
CA SER A 154 10.57 -10.26 -6.13
C SER A 154 9.18 -10.87 -6.06
N ALA A 155 8.85 -11.47 -4.92
CA ALA A 155 7.48 -11.92 -4.62
C ALA A 155 6.49 -10.76 -4.38
N CYS A 156 6.94 -9.51 -4.40
CA CYS A 156 6.12 -8.30 -4.23
C CYS A 156 5.15 -8.35 -3.05
N LYS A 157 5.56 -8.93 -1.92
CA LYS A 157 4.68 -9.27 -0.78
C LYS A 157 3.78 -8.12 -0.32
N ARG A 158 4.32 -6.88 -0.25
CA ARG A 158 3.56 -5.70 0.20
C ARG A 158 2.53 -5.25 -0.82
N LEU A 159 2.84 -5.29 -2.11
CA LEU A 159 1.87 -4.99 -3.18
C LEU A 159 0.79 -6.07 -3.27
N ASN A 160 1.15 -7.35 -3.12
CA ASN A 160 0.17 -8.43 -3.05
C ASN A 160 -0.72 -8.34 -1.80
N MET A 161 -0.18 -7.88 -0.67
CA MET A 161 -0.98 -7.59 0.52
C MET A 161 -1.96 -6.43 0.26
N PHE A 162 -1.50 -5.35 -0.37
CA PHE A 162 -2.38 -4.26 -0.79
C PHE A 162 -3.52 -4.77 -1.69
N LEU A 163 -3.21 -5.54 -2.74
CA LEU A 163 -4.23 -6.10 -3.64
C LEU A 163 -5.24 -6.98 -2.89
N ARG A 164 -4.78 -7.75 -1.91
CA ARG A 164 -5.66 -8.56 -1.07
C ARG A 164 -6.58 -7.71 -0.18
N TRP A 165 -6.16 -6.53 0.24
CA TRP A 165 -7.00 -5.60 1.01
C TRP A 165 -8.10 -4.94 0.16
N MET A 166 -7.97 -4.98 -1.16
CA MET A 166 -8.91 -4.35 -2.11
C MET A 166 -10.01 -5.29 -2.61
N VAL A 167 -10.08 -6.53 -2.13
CA VAL A 167 -11.10 -7.53 -2.49
C VAL A 167 -12.08 -7.78 -1.36
#